data_56577787ba656f4d9aa541dc60db922f
#
_entry.id   56577787ba656f4d9aa541dc60db922f
#
_cell.length_a   1.000
_cell.length_b   1.000
_cell.length_c   1.000
_cell.angle_alpha   90.00
_cell.angle_beta   90.00
_cell.angle_gamma   90.00
#
_symmetry.space_group_name_H-M   'P 1'
#
loop_
_entity.id
_entity.type
_entity.pdbx_description
1 polymer ?
#
loop_
_entity_poly.entity_id
_entity_poly.type
_entity_poly.pdbx_seq_one_letter_code
_entity_poly.pdbx_strand_id
1 'polypeptide(L)'
;MFTARKASVEDCGLIREMACVAFPDTYKTILSPEQLDYMMERLYSPENLRRQLAEGHVYYIAYKDGTPCGYLSVQPEADDLYILQKIYILPRFQGVHAGSFLFRKAIEHIKQLHPAPCRMELHVNRHNKAVKFYERMGMRKLREGDFEIGGGFYMNDYIMGLEI
;
A
#
# COMPACT_ATOMS: atom_id res chain seq x y z
N MET A 1 -6.62 6.33 -19.79
CA MET A 1 -5.86 7.33 -19.02
C MET A 1 -5.98 7.04 -17.52
N PHE A 2 -4.90 7.15 -16.79
CA PHE A 2 -4.92 7.01 -15.34
C PHE A 2 -5.06 8.35 -14.66
N THR A 3 -5.91 8.41 -13.64
CA THR A 3 -6.01 9.56 -12.72
C THR A 3 -5.99 9.04 -11.29
N ALA A 4 -5.67 9.93 -10.35
CA ALA A 4 -5.72 9.60 -8.94
C ALA A 4 -6.24 10.80 -8.16
N ARG A 5 -7.02 10.52 -7.11
CA ARG A 5 -7.49 11.57 -6.20
C ARG A 5 -7.26 11.16 -4.76
N LYS A 6 -7.05 12.15 -3.92
CA LYS A 6 -6.95 11.95 -2.47
C LYS A 6 -8.31 11.52 -1.93
N ALA A 7 -8.31 10.46 -1.14
CA ALA A 7 -9.53 9.93 -0.54
C ALA A 7 -9.89 10.68 0.75
N SER A 8 -11.17 10.68 1.07
CA SER A 8 -11.71 11.18 2.32
C SER A 8 -12.38 10.03 3.09
N VAL A 9 -12.92 10.34 4.27
CA VAL A 9 -13.65 9.36 5.09
C VAL A 9 -14.84 8.74 4.34
N GLU A 10 -15.41 9.46 3.41
CA GLU A 10 -16.53 8.97 2.59
C GLU A 10 -16.11 7.86 1.62
N ASP A 11 -14.81 7.71 1.37
CA ASP A 11 -14.27 6.72 0.44
C ASP A 11 -13.91 5.40 1.12
N CYS A 12 -14.07 5.28 2.43
CA CYS A 12 -13.70 4.06 3.17
C CYS A 12 -14.40 2.81 2.61
N GLY A 13 -15.68 2.95 2.21
CA GLY A 13 -16.44 1.85 1.61
C GLY A 13 -15.81 1.38 0.30
N LEU A 14 -15.43 2.29 -0.56
CA LEU A 14 -14.79 1.97 -1.84
C LEU A 14 -13.41 1.34 -1.63
N ILE A 15 -12.61 1.88 -0.70
CA ILE A 15 -11.30 1.31 -0.37
C ILE A 15 -11.47 -0.13 0.11
N ARG A 16 -12.40 -0.37 1.03
CA ARG A 16 -12.66 -1.72 1.54
C ARG A 16 -13.13 -2.66 0.43
N GLU A 17 -14.02 -2.20 -0.44
CA GLU A 17 -14.51 -2.99 -1.57
C GLU A 17 -13.37 -3.45 -2.47
N MET A 18 -12.47 -2.53 -2.84
CA MET A 18 -11.28 -2.89 -3.63
C MET A 18 -10.35 -3.82 -2.86
N ALA A 19 -10.14 -3.58 -1.57
CA ALA A 19 -9.27 -4.40 -0.74
C ALA A 19 -9.79 -5.83 -0.61
N CYS A 20 -11.11 -6.03 -0.54
CA CYS A 20 -11.71 -7.36 -0.47
C CYS A 20 -11.40 -8.22 -1.70
N VAL A 21 -11.04 -7.59 -2.82
CA VAL A 21 -10.61 -8.29 -4.04
C VAL A 21 -9.08 -8.36 -4.11
N ALA A 22 -8.41 -7.22 -3.98
CA ALA A 22 -6.98 -7.11 -4.23
C ALA A 22 -6.12 -7.80 -3.17
N PHE A 23 -6.47 -7.68 -1.90
CA PHE A 23 -5.66 -8.22 -0.81
C PHE A 23 -5.66 -9.76 -0.79
N PRO A 24 -6.81 -10.44 -0.81
CA PRO A 24 -6.82 -11.90 -0.90
C PRO A 24 -6.16 -12.42 -2.18
N ASP A 25 -6.36 -11.76 -3.31
CA ASP A 25 -5.73 -12.16 -4.57
C ASP A 25 -4.20 -12.16 -4.45
N THR A 26 -3.63 -11.16 -3.77
CA THR A 26 -2.19 -11.06 -3.55
C THR A 26 -1.68 -12.14 -2.60
N TYR A 27 -2.40 -12.46 -1.54
CA TYR A 27 -1.87 -13.24 -0.42
C TYR A 27 -2.45 -14.65 -0.27
N LYS A 28 -3.41 -15.06 -1.10
CA LYS A 28 -4.08 -16.37 -0.97
C LYS A 28 -3.13 -17.58 -1.04
N THR A 29 -1.98 -17.44 -1.68
CA THR A 29 -0.96 -18.49 -1.78
C THR A 29 0.18 -18.32 -0.79
N ILE A 30 0.16 -17.24 0.00
CA ILE A 30 1.25 -16.87 0.91
C ILE A 30 0.81 -17.04 2.37
N LEU A 31 -0.41 -16.64 2.69
CA LEU A 31 -0.95 -16.62 4.04
C LEU A 31 -2.09 -17.62 4.18
N SER A 32 -2.29 -18.10 5.43
CA SER A 32 -3.44 -18.96 5.76
C SER A 32 -4.75 -18.16 5.63
N PRO A 33 -5.90 -18.85 5.41
CA PRO A 33 -7.20 -18.17 5.40
C PRO A 33 -7.46 -17.39 6.70
N GLU A 34 -7.05 -17.96 7.83
CA GLU A 34 -7.22 -17.33 9.15
C GLU A 34 -6.42 -16.03 9.26
N GLN A 35 -5.18 -16.03 8.77
CA GLN A 35 -4.35 -14.83 8.77
C GLN A 35 -4.89 -13.77 7.80
N LEU A 36 -5.39 -14.19 6.64
CA LEU A 36 -6.05 -13.28 5.69
C LEU A 36 -7.24 -12.57 6.33
N ASP A 37 -8.12 -13.34 6.99
CA ASP A 37 -9.29 -12.78 7.65
C ASP A 37 -8.90 -11.81 8.77
N TYR A 38 -7.91 -12.19 9.56
CA TYR A 38 -7.38 -11.34 10.63
C TYR A 38 -6.87 -10.01 10.07
N MET A 39 -6.07 -10.07 9.01
CA MET A 39 -5.48 -8.88 8.41
C MET A 39 -6.52 -8.01 7.70
N MET A 40 -7.49 -8.61 7.02
CA MET A 40 -8.58 -7.86 6.40
C MET A 40 -9.36 -7.05 7.43
N GLU A 41 -9.68 -7.64 8.57
CA GLU A 41 -10.38 -6.93 9.64
C GLU A 41 -9.50 -5.83 10.23
N ARG A 42 -8.25 -6.14 10.54
CA ARG A 42 -7.33 -5.20 11.15
C ARG A 42 -7.02 -4.00 10.25
N LEU A 43 -6.83 -4.22 8.96
CA LEU A 43 -6.39 -3.18 8.03
C LEU A 43 -7.54 -2.44 7.36
N TYR A 44 -8.69 -3.10 7.17
CA TYR A 44 -9.72 -2.60 6.26
C TYR A 44 -11.14 -2.57 6.83
N SER A 45 -11.34 -2.87 8.11
CA SER A 45 -12.67 -2.64 8.69
C SER A 45 -13.02 -1.15 8.57
N PRO A 46 -14.31 -0.79 8.39
CA PRO A 46 -14.68 0.62 8.27
C PRO A 46 -14.17 1.47 9.43
N GLU A 47 -14.22 0.91 10.65
CA GLU A 47 -13.72 1.58 11.85
C GLU A 47 -12.22 1.82 11.78
N ASN A 48 -11.45 0.80 11.38
CA ASN A 48 -10.00 0.92 11.31
C ASN A 48 -9.55 1.84 10.17
N LEU A 49 -10.26 1.85 9.04
CA LEU A 49 -9.97 2.79 7.95
C LEU A 49 -10.20 4.23 8.40
N ARG A 50 -11.30 4.50 9.09
CA ARG A 50 -11.55 5.85 9.63
C ARG A 50 -10.47 6.27 10.62
N ARG A 51 -10.04 5.35 11.48
CA ARG A 51 -8.97 5.61 12.44
C ARG A 51 -7.65 5.91 11.73
N GLN A 52 -7.28 5.15 10.71
CA GLN A 52 -6.07 5.40 9.93
C GLN A 52 -6.06 6.80 9.32
N LEU A 53 -7.18 7.22 8.72
CA LEU A 53 -7.30 8.58 8.17
C LEU A 53 -7.13 9.64 9.25
N ALA A 54 -7.72 9.42 10.44
CA ALA A 54 -7.59 10.35 11.56
C ALA A 54 -6.16 10.40 12.10
N GLU A 55 -5.41 9.31 12.00
CA GLU A 55 -4.01 9.20 12.46
C GLU A 55 -2.98 9.69 11.43
N GLY A 56 -3.43 10.22 10.30
CA GLY A 56 -2.54 10.82 9.32
C GLY A 56 -2.17 9.95 8.13
N HIS A 57 -2.77 8.77 7.96
CA HIS A 57 -2.63 8.01 6.72
C HIS A 57 -3.33 8.76 5.59
N VAL A 58 -2.64 8.97 4.48
CA VAL A 58 -3.21 9.59 3.30
C VAL A 58 -3.43 8.53 2.24
N TYR A 59 -4.68 8.37 1.82
CA TYR A 59 -5.07 7.43 0.78
C TYR A 59 -5.28 8.16 -0.54
N TYR A 60 -4.88 7.52 -1.63
CA TYR A 60 -5.24 7.90 -3.00
C TYR A 60 -5.94 6.75 -3.67
N ILE A 61 -6.99 7.07 -4.42
CA ILE A 61 -7.70 6.11 -5.26
C ILE A 61 -7.33 6.38 -6.70
N ALA A 62 -6.88 5.35 -7.40
CA ALA A 62 -6.56 5.43 -8.82
C ALA A 62 -7.74 5.00 -9.68
N TYR A 63 -7.88 5.65 -10.81
CA TYR A 63 -8.91 5.38 -11.80
C TYR A 63 -8.27 5.15 -13.15
N LYS A 64 -8.81 4.20 -13.90
CA LYS A 64 -8.51 4.06 -15.31
C LYS A 64 -9.76 4.39 -16.11
N ASP A 65 -9.70 5.45 -16.91
CA ASP A 65 -10.83 5.93 -17.71
C ASP A 65 -12.12 6.05 -16.86
N GLY A 66 -11.97 6.60 -15.65
CA GLY A 66 -13.10 6.84 -14.74
C GLY A 66 -13.50 5.65 -13.87
N THR A 67 -12.90 4.48 -14.03
CA THR A 67 -13.20 3.28 -13.24
C THR A 67 -12.15 3.09 -12.14
N PRO A 68 -12.54 2.93 -10.86
CA PRO A 68 -11.59 2.66 -9.80
C PRO A 68 -10.76 1.41 -10.10
N CYS A 69 -9.43 1.51 -10.02
CA CYS A 69 -8.54 0.41 -10.38
C CYS A 69 -7.52 0.04 -9.30
N GLY A 70 -7.37 0.86 -8.27
CA GLY A 70 -6.43 0.60 -7.21
C GLY A 70 -6.38 1.71 -6.18
N TYR A 71 -5.53 1.53 -5.19
CA TYR A 71 -5.36 2.51 -4.10
C TYR A 71 -3.96 2.42 -3.51
N LEU A 72 -3.56 3.49 -2.84
CA LEU A 72 -2.35 3.54 -2.04
C LEU A 72 -2.61 4.24 -0.72
N SER A 73 -1.72 4.03 0.23
CA SER A 73 -1.73 4.73 1.52
C SER A 73 -0.31 5.08 1.91
N VAL A 74 -0.08 6.34 2.28
CA VAL A 74 1.21 6.87 2.73
C VAL A 74 1.03 7.47 4.11
N GLN A 75 2.02 7.27 4.98
CA GLN A 75 2.05 7.84 6.33
C GLN A 75 3.42 8.44 6.61
N PRO A 76 3.50 9.68 7.16
CA PRO A 76 4.77 10.20 7.66
C PRO A 76 5.18 9.42 8.92
N GLU A 77 6.45 9.01 8.99
CA GLU A 77 7.02 8.27 10.13
C GLU A 77 7.97 9.14 10.93
N ALA A 78 8.74 9.98 10.24
CA ALA A 78 9.67 10.93 10.81
C ALA A 78 9.79 12.12 9.85
N ASP A 79 10.59 13.12 10.20
CA ASP A 79 10.71 14.34 9.39
C ASP A 79 11.14 14.08 7.95
N ASP A 80 12.00 13.07 7.75
CA ASP A 80 12.56 12.72 6.45
C ASP A 80 12.27 11.27 6.05
N LEU A 81 11.26 10.66 6.67
CA LEU A 81 10.87 9.27 6.41
C LEU A 81 9.36 9.13 6.25
N TYR A 82 8.96 8.56 5.14
CA TYR A 82 7.56 8.25 4.81
C TYR A 82 7.42 6.76 4.55
N ILE A 83 6.29 6.20 4.97
CA ILE A 83 5.99 4.79 4.76
C ILE A 83 4.87 4.67 3.74
N LEU A 84 5.15 3.95 2.64
CA LEU A 84 4.12 3.50 1.70
C LEU A 84 3.47 2.27 2.32
N GLN A 85 2.37 2.48 3.04
CA GLN A 85 1.72 1.42 3.82
C GLN A 85 1.00 0.42 2.94
N LYS A 86 0.39 0.90 1.85
CA LYS A 86 -0.42 0.08 0.95
C LYS A 86 -0.26 0.59 -0.47
N ILE A 87 -0.16 -0.36 -1.41
CA ILE A 87 -0.27 -0.08 -2.84
C ILE A 87 -0.80 -1.36 -3.50
N TYR A 88 -2.01 -1.29 -4.02
CA TYR A 88 -2.71 -2.44 -4.60
C TYR A 88 -3.44 -2.04 -5.86
N ILE A 89 -3.40 -2.93 -6.84
CA ILE A 89 -4.13 -2.80 -8.11
C ILE A 89 -5.09 -3.97 -8.21
N LEU A 90 -6.34 -3.69 -8.60
CA LEU A 90 -7.30 -4.75 -8.85
C LEU A 90 -6.77 -5.70 -9.93
N PRO A 91 -6.98 -7.03 -9.79
CA PRO A 91 -6.39 -8.01 -10.71
C PRO A 91 -6.65 -7.71 -12.18
N ARG A 92 -7.85 -7.29 -12.54
CA ARG A 92 -8.21 -6.99 -13.94
C ARG A 92 -7.49 -5.79 -14.54
N PHE A 93 -6.85 -4.98 -13.72
CA PHE A 93 -6.08 -3.81 -14.15
C PHE A 93 -4.58 -4.00 -14.04
N GLN A 94 -4.11 -5.17 -13.64
CA GLN A 94 -2.68 -5.47 -13.59
C GLN A 94 -2.12 -5.62 -15.01
N GLY A 95 -0.81 -5.33 -15.16
CA GLY A 95 -0.13 -5.45 -16.43
C GLY A 95 -0.34 -4.28 -17.40
N VAL A 96 -1.00 -3.21 -16.99
CA VAL A 96 -1.26 -2.02 -17.82
C VAL A 96 -0.64 -0.75 -17.21
N HIS A 97 0.43 -0.90 -16.44
CA HIS A 97 1.20 0.19 -15.82
C HIS A 97 0.47 0.96 -14.70
N ALA A 98 -0.63 0.44 -14.18
CA ALA A 98 -1.35 1.07 -13.07
C ALA A 98 -0.49 1.14 -11.80
N GLY A 99 0.29 0.08 -11.52
CA GLY A 99 1.17 0.04 -10.35
C GLY A 99 2.25 1.12 -10.40
N SER A 100 2.92 1.30 -11.54
CA SER A 100 3.93 2.34 -11.68
C SER A 100 3.33 3.74 -11.62
N PHE A 101 2.11 3.91 -12.13
CA PHE A 101 1.38 5.18 -12.00
C PHE A 101 1.14 5.51 -10.52
N LEU A 102 0.62 4.57 -9.73
CA LEU A 102 0.38 4.77 -8.30
C LEU A 102 1.67 4.98 -7.51
N PHE A 103 2.71 4.22 -7.83
CA PHE A 103 4.00 4.38 -7.16
C PHE A 103 4.55 5.81 -7.36
N ARG A 104 4.50 6.30 -8.59
CA ARG A 104 4.92 7.68 -8.87
C ARG A 104 4.03 8.70 -8.17
N LYS A 105 2.74 8.42 -8.03
CA LYS A 105 1.82 9.30 -7.28
C LYS A 105 2.19 9.39 -5.81
N ALA A 106 2.62 8.28 -5.21
CA ALA A 106 3.10 8.29 -3.83
C ALA A 106 4.32 9.22 -3.67
N ILE A 107 5.28 9.10 -4.58
CA ILE A 107 6.48 9.96 -4.57
C ILE A 107 6.08 11.43 -4.76
N GLU A 108 5.22 11.71 -5.72
CA GLU A 108 4.72 13.07 -5.97
C GLU A 108 4.09 13.68 -4.71
N HIS A 109 3.22 12.92 -4.04
CA HIS A 109 2.59 13.36 -2.81
C HIS A 109 3.63 13.70 -1.73
N ILE A 110 4.60 12.81 -1.52
CA ILE A 110 5.65 13.03 -0.53
C ILE A 110 6.47 14.27 -0.86
N LYS A 111 6.86 14.45 -2.11
CA LYS A 111 7.66 15.59 -2.53
C LYS A 111 6.92 16.92 -2.44
N GLN A 112 5.59 16.91 -2.54
CA GLN A 112 4.78 18.10 -2.28
C GLN A 112 4.81 18.51 -0.82
N LEU A 113 4.86 17.53 0.10
CA LEU A 113 4.95 17.78 1.54
C LEU A 113 6.38 18.07 1.99
N HIS A 114 7.36 17.42 1.36
CA HIS A 114 8.76 17.44 1.77
C HIS A 114 9.66 17.57 0.53
N PRO A 115 9.86 18.81 0.01
CA PRO A 115 10.68 19.01 -1.19
C PRO A 115 12.15 18.64 -1.04
N ALA A 116 12.70 18.72 0.18
CA ALA A 116 14.08 18.32 0.47
C ALA A 116 14.25 16.80 0.36
N PRO A 117 15.50 16.30 0.23
CA PRO A 117 15.73 14.86 0.18
C PRO A 117 15.13 14.12 1.39
N CYS A 118 14.49 13.01 1.13
CA CYS A 118 13.90 12.15 2.16
C CYS A 118 13.86 10.70 1.66
N ARG A 119 13.32 9.80 2.46
CA ARG A 119 13.24 8.38 2.13
C ARG A 119 11.79 7.90 2.18
N MET A 120 11.43 7.06 1.21
CA MET A 120 10.20 6.29 1.24
C MET A 120 10.54 4.83 1.49
N GLU A 121 9.94 4.23 2.51
CA GLU A 121 10.09 2.81 2.83
C GLU A 121 8.75 2.10 2.71
N LEU A 122 8.83 0.79 2.51
CA LEU A 122 7.66 -0.09 2.58
C LEU A 122 8.06 -1.46 3.13
N HIS A 123 7.05 -2.15 3.68
CA HIS A 123 7.16 -3.56 4.04
C HIS A 123 6.52 -4.40 2.96
N VAL A 124 7.18 -5.46 2.53
CA VAL A 124 6.65 -6.39 1.53
C VAL A 124 7.01 -7.81 1.93
N ASN A 125 6.02 -8.70 1.93
CA ASN A 125 6.26 -10.12 2.23
C ASN A 125 7.31 -10.67 1.25
N ARG A 126 8.26 -11.46 1.77
CA ARG A 126 9.37 -12.02 0.97
C ARG A 126 8.90 -12.88 -0.19
N HIS A 127 7.70 -13.46 -0.10
CA HIS A 127 7.11 -14.31 -1.14
C HIS A 127 6.15 -13.56 -2.08
N ASN A 128 5.98 -12.25 -1.87
CA ASN A 128 5.13 -11.44 -2.73
C ASN A 128 5.86 -11.12 -4.03
N LYS A 129 5.20 -11.37 -5.16
CA LYS A 129 5.73 -11.07 -6.50
C LYS A 129 6.06 -9.59 -6.69
N ALA A 130 5.44 -8.71 -5.91
CA ALA A 130 5.66 -7.27 -6.01
C ALA A 130 7.09 -6.85 -5.63
N VAL A 131 7.88 -7.69 -4.94
CA VAL A 131 9.28 -7.39 -4.63
C VAL A 131 10.03 -6.99 -5.92
N LYS A 132 9.85 -7.75 -7.00
CA LYS A 132 10.51 -7.46 -8.29
C LYS A 132 10.02 -6.14 -8.89
N PHE A 133 8.74 -5.83 -8.73
CA PHE A 133 8.18 -4.57 -9.18
C PHE A 133 8.85 -3.41 -8.44
N TYR A 134 8.97 -3.48 -7.12
CA TYR A 134 9.62 -2.43 -6.33
C TYR A 134 11.08 -2.26 -6.70
N GLU A 135 11.80 -3.35 -6.95
CA GLU A 135 13.18 -3.27 -7.44
C GLU A 135 13.28 -2.56 -8.78
N ARG A 136 12.36 -2.84 -9.72
CA ARG A 136 12.32 -2.13 -11.00
C ARG A 136 12.00 -0.64 -10.83
N MET A 137 11.25 -0.28 -9.78
CA MET A 137 10.95 1.13 -9.49
C MET A 137 12.11 1.86 -8.77
N GLY A 138 13.22 1.15 -8.51
CA GLY A 138 14.42 1.73 -7.92
C GLY A 138 14.57 1.47 -6.44
N MET A 139 13.65 0.77 -5.80
CA MET A 139 13.79 0.42 -4.38
C MET A 139 14.82 -0.68 -4.19
N ARG A 140 15.44 -0.69 -3.01
CA ARG A 140 16.36 -1.75 -2.63
C ARG A 140 15.99 -2.29 -1.26
N LYS A 141 16.38 -3.54 -1.01
CA LYS A 141 16.18 -4.17 0.29
C LYS A 141 17.13 -3.54 1.29
N LEU A 142 16.57 -3.00 2.38
CA LEU A 142 17.36 -2.39 3.45
C LEU A 142 17.59 -3.38 4.58
N ARG A 143 16.58 -4.16 4.94
CA ARG A 143 16.62 -5.16 6.02
C ARG A 143 15.44 -6.11 5.86
N GLU A 144 15.43 -7.17 6.68
CA GLU A 144 14.33 -8.12 6.71
C GLU A 144 14.03 -8.54 8.14
N GLY A 145 12.86 -9.11 8.38
CA GLY A 145 12.46 -9.60 9.69
C GLY A 145 11.15 -10.36 9.65
N ASP A 146 10.88 -11.01 10.78
CA ASP A 146 9.62 -11.70 11.04
C ASP A 146 8.87 -10.85 12.06
N PHE A 147 7.89 -10.08 11.58
CA PHE A 147 7.20 -9.07 12.38
C PHE A 147 5.91 -9.63 12.93
N GLU A 148 5.74 -9.57 14.24
CA GLU A 148 4.47 -9.93 14.88
C GLU A 148 3.43 -8.85 14.58
N ILE A 149 2.24 -9.29 14.10
CA ILE A 149 1.15 -8.39 13.75
C ILE A 149 -0.06 -8.54 14.66
N GLY A 150 0.07 -9.32 15.74
CA GLY A 150 -1.02 -9.63 16.67
C GLY A 150 -1.70 -10.94 16.32
N GLY A 151 -2.56 -11.43 17.22
CA GLY A 151 -3.31 -12.68 17.03
C GLY A 151 -2.45 -13.93 16.88
N GLY A 152 -1.16 -13.87 17.21
CA GLY A 152 -0.22 -14.97 17.02
C GLY A 152 0.31 -15.09 15.59
N PHE A 153 0.03 -14.10 14.73
CA PHE A 153 0.45 -14.10 13.34
C PHE A 153 1.71 -13.28 13.11
N TYR A 154 2.47 -13.65 12.07
CA TYR A 154 3.71 -12.96 11.67
C TYR A 154 3.67 -12.61 10.19
N MET A 155 4.32 -11.49 9.84
CA MET A 155 4.64 -11.17 8.46
C MET A 155 6.16 -11.27 8.28
N ASN A 156 6.56 -12.08 7.31
CA ASN A 156 7.97 -12.32 6.98
C ASN A 156 8.35 -11.37 5.85
N ASP A 157 8.80 -10.18 6.22
CA ASP A 157 8.91 -9.07 5.29
C ASP A 157 10.36 -8.68 4.98
N TYR A 158 10.55 -8.15 3.75
CA TYR A 158 11.61 -7.20 3.49
C TYR A 158 11.13 -5.80 3.79
N ILE A 159 12.01 -4.95 4.31
CA ILE A 159 11.80 -3.52 4.32
C ILE A 159 12.61 -2.95 3.17
N MET A 160 11.92 -2.34 2.21
CA MET A 160 12.55 -1.77 1.02
C MET A 160 12.49 -0.25 1.11
N GLY A 161 13.48 0.41 0.52
CA GLY A 161 13.58 1.86 0.58
C GLY A 161 14.07 2.49 -0.71
N LEU A 162 13.70 3.77 -0.86
CA LEU A 162 14.05 4.60 -2.00
C LEU A 162 14.34 6.01 -1.49
N GLU A 163 15.53 6.52 -1.85
CA GLU A 163 15.85 7.93 -1.62
C GLU A 163 15.15 8.78 -2.68
N ILE A 164 14.43 9.79 -2.24
CA ILE A 164 13.66 10.66 -3.14
C ILE A 164 13.86 12.14 -2.84
#